data_3fdaac833dc918e168c489bf8cdd1d98
#
_entry.id   3fdaac833dc918e168c489bf8cdd1d98
#
_cell.length_a   1.000
_cell.length_b   1.000
_cell.length_c   1.000
_cell.angle_alpha   90.00
_cell.angle_beta   90.00
_cell.angle_gamma   90.00
#
_symmetry.space_group_name_H-M   'P 1'
#
loop_
_entity.id
_entity.type
_entity.pdbx_description
1 polymer ?
#
loop_
_entity_poly.entity_id
_entity_poly.type
_entity_poly.pdbx_seq_one_letter_code
_entity_poly.pdbx_strand_id
1 'polypeptide(L)'
;AGCRPQDVIESMKASGWHEDVAIKAMEQTLREHLATLGGADGEPAAPEDLPPPSQVPEPELAGQPASITVGGREVKILTLMKHPRVIVFGGFLSDDECAGLVDLARPRLARSETVQNATGGSEVNDARTSDGMFFERGEHELIRRVEQRIADLLRWPVDHGEGLQVLRYRPGAEYRPHHDYFDPAQAGTPRILERGGQRVGTLVMYLNTPEGGGATTFPDVGLEVAPVRGNAVFFSYDRAHPST
;
A
#
# COMPACT_ATOMS: atom_id res chain seq x y z
N ALA A 1 -13.80 19.96 -7.62
CA ALA A 1 -13.07 21.22 -7.84
C ALA A 1 -13.36 22.10 -6.63
N GLY A 2 -12.36 22.24 -5.73
CA GLY A 2 -12.53 23.05 -4.53
C GLY A 2 -12.51 24.53 -4.86
N CYS A 3 -13.57 25.25 -4.49
CA CYS A 3 -13.56 26.71 -4.49
C CYS A 3 -12.64 27.22 -3.36
N ARG A 4 -11.89 28.29 -3.62
CA ARG A 4 -11.12 28.94 -2.57
C ARG A 4 -12.06 29.56 -1.52
N PRO A 5 -11.73 29.56 -0.24
CA PRO A 5 -12.58 30.16 0.80
C PRO A 5 -13.03 31.60 0.51
N GLN A 6 -12.15 32.41 -0.07
CA GLN A 6 -12.43 33.77 -0.49
C GLN A 6 -13.53 33.87 -1.54
N ASP A 7 -13.52 32.99 -2.54
CA ASP A 7 -14.52 32.98 -3.62
C ASP A 7 -15.93 32.67 -3.07
N VAL A 8 -15.99 31.81 -2.02
CA VAL A 8 -17.25 31.51 -1.31
C VAL A 8 -17.77 32.73 -0.54
N ILE A 9 -16.90 33.40 0.20
CA ILE A 9 -17.26 34.61 0.96
C ILE A 9 -17.74 35.71 0.02
N GLU A 10 -17.06 35.95 -1.10
CA GLU A 10 -17.48 36.94 -2.10
C GLU A 10 -18.85 36.60 -2.71
N SER A 11 -19.10 35.32 -2.99
CA SER A 11 -20.40 34.86 -3.50
C SER A 11 -21.53 35.08 -2.47
N MET A 12 -21.27 34.82 -1.19
CA MET A 12 -22.21 35.08 -0.10
C MET A 12 -22.49 36.59 0.06
N LYS A 13 -21.46 37.42 -0.02
CA LYS A 13 -21.61 38.89 0.00
C LYS A 13 -22.42 39.40 -1.20
N ALA A 14 -22.18 38.86 -2.38
CA ALA A 14 -22.96 39.19 -3.56
C ALA A 14 -24.44 38.78 -3.44
N SER A 15 -24.75 37.80 -2.59
CA SER A 15 -26.08 37.34 -2.25
C SER A 15 -26.73 38.08 -1.04
N GLY A 16 -26.07 39.18 -0.58
CA GLY A 16 -26.62 40.06 0.47
C GLY A 16 -26.20 39.70 1.91
N TRP A 17 -25.27 38.81 2.10
CA TRP A 17 -24.75 38.49 3.42
C TRP A 17 -23.72 39.54 3.89
N HIS A 18 -23.79 39.91 5.18
CA HIS A 18 -22.72 40.70 5.79
C HIS A 18 -21.46 39.82 5.94
N GLU A 19 -20.28 40.41 5.75
CA GLU A 19 -19.01 39.70 5.68
C GLU A 19 -18.69 38.90 6.95
N ASP A 20 -18.95 39.49 8.13
CA ASP A 20 -18.78 38.83 9.42
C ASP A 20 -19.71 37.62 9.63
N VAL A 21 -20.92 37.70 9.07
CA VAL A 21 -21.90 36.60 9.12
C VAL A 21 -21.51 35.49 8.12
N ALA A 22 -21.03 35.85 6.93
CA ALA A 22 -20.56 34.91 5.95
C ALA A 22 -19.34 34.11 6.44
N ILE A 23 -18.38 34.80 7.08
CA ILE A 23 -17.19 34.17 7.69
C ILE A 23 -17.62 33.20 8.80
N LYS A 24 -18.49 33.63 9.72
CA LYS A 24 -18.96 32.74 10.82
C LYS A 24 -19.73 31.51 10.31
N ALA A 25 -20.58 31.68 9.30
CA ALA A 25 -21.33 30.57 8.70
C ALA A 25 -20.38 29.56 8.02
N MET A 26 -19.36 30.06 7.33
CA MET A 26 -18.36 29.21 6.69
C MET A 26 -17.50 28.48 7.73
N GLU A 27 -17.06 29.16 8.80
CA GLU A 27 -16.32 28.52 9.90
C GLU A 27 -17.15 27.44 10.60
N GLN A 28 -18.43 27.71 10.84
CA GLN A 28 -19.34 26.75 11.46
C GLN A 28 -19.55 25.53 10.55
N THR A 29 -19.83 25.74 9.26
CA THR A 29 -19.98 24.65 8.28
C THR A 29 -18.72 23.81 8.18
N LEU A 30 -17.53 24.45 8.18
CA LEU A 30 -16.25 23.77 8.14
C LEU A 30 -16.03 22.92 9.42
N ARG A 31 -16.34 23.46 10.60
CA ARG A 31 -16.27 22.73 11.88
C ARG A 31 -17.23 21.53 11.90
N GLU A 32 -18.47 21.72 11.46
CA GLU A 32 -19.47 20.66 11.37
C GLU A 32 -19.05 19.59 10.36
N HIS A 33 -18.46 19.98 9.23
CA HIS A 33 -17.95 19.04 8.23
C HIS A 33 -16.72 18.28 8.75
N LEU A 34 -15.80 18.95 9.43
CA LEU A 34 -14.65 18.30 10.08
C LEU A 34 -15.12 17.37 11.22
N ALA A 35 -16.15 17.73 11.96
CA ALA A 35 -16.74 16.86 12.98
C ALA A 35 -17.48 15.64 12.38
N THR A 36 -18.02 15.74 11.16
CA THR A 36 -18.64 14.60 10.45
C THR A 36 -17.61 13.69 9.76
N LEU A 37 -16.44 14.24 9.41
CA LEU A 37 -15.30 13.46 8.91
C LEU A 37 -14.51 12.78 10.04
N GLY A 38 -14.53 13.37 11.25
CA GLY A 38 -14.11 12.72 12.48
C GLY A 38 -15.31 11.95 13.03
N GLY A 39 -15.38 10.65 12.80
CA GLY A 39 -16.37 9.78 13.42
C GLY A 39 -16.42 9.99 14.94
N ALA A 40 -17.59 9.75 15.53
CA ALA A 40 -17.92 9.97 16.92
C ALA A 40 -16.74 9.82 17.88
N ASP A 41 -16.44 10.88 18.65
CA ASP A 41 -15.48 10.93 19.75
C ASP A 41 -13.97 10.80 19.37
N GLY A 42 -13.49 11.65 18.46
CA GLY A 42 -12.05 11.78 18.23
C GLY A 42 -11.68 13.21 17.87
N GLU A 43 -11.18 13.99 18.83
CA GLU A 43 -10.14 14.98 18.52
C GLU A 43 -9.07 14.27 17.67
N PRO A 44 -8.51 14.91 16.62
CA PRO A 44 -7.35 14.32 15.95
C PRO A 44 -6.32 14.03 17.04
N ALA A 45 -5.97 12.75 17.20
CA ALA A 45 -5.01 12.32 18.21
C ALA A 45 -3.82 13.28 18.20
N ALA A 46 -3.51 13.87 19.33
CA ALA A 46 -2.37 14.74 19.44
C ALA A 46 -1.13 13.98 18.94
N PRO A 47 -0.14 14.64 18.31
CA PRO A 47 1.05 13.95 17.79
C PRO A 47 1.74 13.04 18.82
N GLU A 48 1.45 13.23 20.11
CA GLU A 48 1.96 12.45 21.24
C GLU A 48 1.35 11.04 21.36
N ASP A 49 0.20 10.78 20.75
CA ASP A 49 -0.51 9.48 20.84
C ASP A 49 -0.16 8.50 19.71
N LEU A 50 0.63 8.94 18.73
CA LEU A 50 1.06 8.06 17.65
C LEU A 50 2.16 7.10 18.12
N PRO A 51 2.13 5.81 17.70
CA PRO A 51 3.24 4.89 17.94
C PRO A 51 4.55 5.50 17.41
N PRO A 52 5.70 5.23 18.06
CA PRO A 52 6.98 5.70 17.55
C PRO A 52 7.24 5.15 16.13
N PRO A 53 7.89 5.91 15.25
CA PRO A 53 8.18 5.44 13.90
C PRO A 53 9.17 4.28 13.94
N SER A 54 8.93 3.29 13.10
CA SER A 54 9.85 2.20 12.84
C SER A 54 10.79 2.54 11.69
N GLN A 55 11.95 1.89 11.65
CA GLN A 55 12.76 1.89 10.44
C GLN A 55 12.00 1.16 9.33
N VAL A 56 12.02 1.72 8.13
CA VAL A 56 11.36 1.16 6.93
C VAL A 56 12.37 0.88 5.83
N PRO A 57 12.11 -0.11 4.96
CA PRO A 57 12.88 -0.28 3.72
C PRO A 57 12.74 0.96 2.83
N GLU A 58 13.84 1.37 2.20
CA GLU A 58 13.84 2.58 1.37
C GLU A 58 14.89 2.46 0.24
N PRO A 59 14.49 2.63 -1.04
CA PRO A 59 15.44 2.65 -2.15
C PRO A 59 16.29 3.93 -2.12
N GLU A 60 17.53 3.84 -2.63
CA GLU A 60 18.39 5.02 -2.79
C GLU A 60 17.97 5.82 -4.02
N LEU A 61 17.29 6.92 -3.81
CA LEU A 61 16.79 7.81 -4.86
C LEU A 61 17.28 9.25 -4.70
N ALA A 62 18.44 9.43 -4.07
CA ALA A 62 19.07 10.76 -3.97
C ALA A 62 19.30 11.35 -5.38
N GLY A 63 18.99 12.64 -5.53
CA GLY A 63 19.06 13.30 -6.84
C GLY A 63 17.90 12.99 -7.78
N GLN A 64 16.89 12.25 -7.36
CA GLN A 64 15.68 11.93 -8.13
C GLN A 64 16.00 11.32 -9.51
N PRO A 65 16.73 10.19 -9.57
CA PRO A 65 17.08 9.56 -10.84
C PRO A 65 15.84 9.07 -11.56
N ALA A 66 15.86 9.11 -12.92
CA ALA A 66 14.79 8.52 -13.73
C ALA A 66 14.86 6.98 -13.77
N SER A 67 16.04 6.41 -13.52
CA SER A 67 16.27 4.96 -13.40
C SER A 67 17.44 4.68 -12.45
N ILE A 68 17.46 3.46 -11.92
CA ILE A 68 18.53 2.91 -11.08
C ILE A 68 18.91 1.53 -11.57
N THR A 69 20.13 1.09 -11.29
CA THR A 69 20.57 -0.28 -11.62
C THR A 69 20.53 -1.15 -10.36
N VAL A 70 19.75 -2.23 -10.40
CA VAL A 70 19.58 -3.15 -9.27
C VAL A 70 19.74 -4.58 -9.76
N GLY A 71 20.65 -5.34 -9.17
CA GLY A 71 20.93 -6.73 -9.58
C GLY A 71 21.31 -6.86 -11.07
N GLY A 72 22.05 -5.86 -11.61
CA GLY A 72 22.44 -5.80 -13.02
C GLY A 72 21.31 -5.42 -13.99
N ARG A 73 20.14 -4.99 -13.48
CA ARG A 73 18.97 -4.61 -14.26
C ARG A 73 18.67 -3.12 -14.12
N GLU A 74 18.36 -2.44 -15.22
CA GLU A 74 17.84 -1.09 -15.18
C GLU A 74 16.37 -1.11 -14.76
N VAL A 75 16.05 -0.39 -13.67
CA VAL A 75 14.72 -0.23 -13.12
C VAL A 75 14.34 1.25 -13.20
N LYS A 76 13.26 1.56 -13.89
CA LYS A 76 12.78 2.93 -14.09
C LYS A 76 11.95 3.38 -12.89
N ILE A 77 12.05 4.65 -12.51
CA ILE A 77 11.19 5.29 -11.52
C ILE A 77 10.03 5.94 -12.28
N LEU A 78 8.84 5.32 -12.24
CA LEU A 78 7.66 5.80 -12.97
C LEU A 78 6.85 6.81 -12.17
N THR A 79 6.77 6.61 -10.85
CA THR A 79 6.03 7.48 -9.93
C THR A 79 6.71 7.47 -8.58
N LEU A 80 6.75 8.64 -7.94
CA LEU A 80 7.26 8.82 -6.59
C LEU A 80 6.29 9.72 -5.82
N MET A 81 5.61 9.15 -4.84
CA MET A 81 4.76 9.85 -3.89
C MET A 81 5.40 9.81 -2.52
N LYS A 82 5.35 10.91 -1.78
CA LYS A 82 5.97 11.03 -0.46
C LYS A 82 5.01 10.68 0.68
N HIS A 83 3.75 11.05 0.53
CA HIS A 83 2.71 10.87 1.53
C HIS A 83 1.39 10.48 0.85
N PRO A 84 0.94 9.21 1.00
CA PRO A 84 1.68 8.07 1.54
C PRO A 84 2.97 7.78 0.75
N ARG A 85 3.90 7.06 1.34
CA ARG A 85 5.11 6.65 0.62
C ARG A 85 4.78 5.57 -0.39
N VAL A 86 4.73 5.94 -1.70
CA VAL A 86 4.47 5.00 -2.80
C VAL A 86 5.46 5.27 -3.94
N ILE A 87 6.07 4.19 -4.45
CA ILE A 87 6.99 4.25 -5.60
C ILE A 87 6.56 3.19 -6.62
N VAL A 88 6.41 3.60 -7.87
CA VAL A 88 6.14 2.68 -8.97
C VAL A 88 7.42 2.49 -9.78
N PHE A 89 7.85 1.24 -9.90
CA PHE A 89 9.05 0.83 -10.63
C PHE A 89 8.68 0.20 -11.97
N GLY A 90 9.32 0.63 -13.06
CA GLY A 90 9.19 0.06 -14.38
C GLY A 90 10.28 -0.96 -14.68
N GLY A 91 9.89 -2.11 -15.23
CA GLY A 91 10.84 -3.13 -15.65
C GLY A 91 11.60 -3.82 -14.51
N PHE A 92 11.01 -3.92 -13.32
CA PHE A 92 11.62 -4.60 -12.18
C PHE A 92 11.85 -6.09 -12.42
N LEU A 93 10.94 -6.77 -13.09
CA LEU A 93 11.09 -8.15 -13.55
C LEU A 93 11.20 -8.21 -15.08
N SER A 94 11.91 -9.23 -15.59
CA SER A 94 11.87 -9.54 -17.02
C SER A 94 10.61 -10.35 -17.37
N ASP A 95 10.32 -10.45 -18.67
CA ASP A 95 9.24 -11.31 -19.16
C ASP A 95 9.47 -12.78 -18.81
N ASP A 96 10.71 -13.26 -18.90
CA ASP A 96 11.08 -14.63 -18.54
C ASP A 96 10.93 -14.88 -17.04
N GLU A 97 11.29 -13.90 -16.20
CA GLU A 97 11.09 -13.99 -14.74
C GLU A 97 9.62 -14.01 -14.39
N CYS A 98 8.80 -13.16 -15.03
CA CYS A 98 7.35 -13.19 -14.85
C CYS A 98 6.75 -14.53 -15.27
N ALA A 99 7.14 -15.07 -16.43
CA ALA A 99 6.68 -16.37 -16.90
C ALA A 99 7.10 -17.50 -15.95
N GLY A 100 8.37 -17.52 -15.54
CA GLY A 100 8.90 -18.52 -14.62
C GLY A 100 8.21 -18.52 -13.26
N LEU A 101 7.92 -17.34 -12.68
CA LEU A 101 7.18 -17.23 -11.43
C LEU A 101 5.74 -17.76 -11.56
N VAL A 102 5.07 -17.44 -12.68
CA VAL A 102 3.73 -17.96 -12.96
C VAL A 102 3.73 -19.48 -13.09
N ASP A 103 4.68 -20.05 -13.83
CA ASP A 103 4.76 -21.51 -14.08
C ASP A 103 5.07 -22.29 -12.79
N LEU A 104 5.98 -21.77 -11.96
CA LEU A 104 6.29 -22.36 -10.65
C LEU A 104 5.09 -22.30 -9.67
N ALA A 105 4.34 -21.19 -9.71
CA ALA A 105 3.20 -20.99 -8.80
C ALA A 105 1.94 -21.75 -9.22
N ARG A 106 1.68 -21.88 -10.53
CA ARG A 106 0.43 -22.39 -11.09
C ARG A 106 -0.05 -23.72 -10.48
N PRO A 107 0.78 -24.77 -10.31
CA PRO A 107 0.35 -26.04 -9.77
C PRO A 107 0.03 -25.99 -8.26
N ARG A 108 0.42 -24.92 -7.58
CA ARG A 108 0.30 -24.76 -6.11
C ARG A 108 -0.78 -23.76 -5.69
N LEU A 109 -1.39 -23.06 -6.65
CA LEU A 109 -2.42 -22.08 -6.36
C LEU A 109 -3.65 -22.72 -5.74
N ALA A 110 -4.05 -22.22 -4.58
CA ALA A 110 -5.26 -22.62 -3.86
C ALA A 110 -6.03 -21.36 -3.41
N ARG A 111 -7.27 -21.49 -2.98
CA ARG A 111 -8.06 -20.38 -2.42
C ARG A 111 -7.28 -19.66 -1.35
N SER A 112 -7.10 -18.34 -1.48
CA SER A 112 -6.34 -17.54 -0.52
C SER A 112 -7.04 -17.46 0.83
N GLU A 113 -6.25 -17.51 1.89
CA GLU A 113 -6.66 -17.25 3.26
C GLU A 113 -6.26 -15.84 3.68
N THR A 114 -6.94 -15.29 4.67
CA THR A 114 -6.59 -14.04 5.35
C THR A 114 -6.25 -14.32 6.80
N VAL A 115 -5.55 -13.40 7.43
CA VAL A 115 -5.25 -13.49 8.87
C VAL A 115 -6.55 -13.29 9.65
N GLN A 116 -6.84 -14.23 10.55
CA GLN A 116 -7.93 -14.10 11.51
C GLN A 116 -7.49 -13.21 12.67
N ASN A 117 -7.99 -11.97 12.72
CA ASN A 117 -7.55 -10.96 13.67
C ASN A 117 -7.73 -11.34 15.15
N ALA A 118 -8.73 -12.17 15.46
CA ALA A 118 -9.01 -12.59 16.83
C ALA A 118 -7.99 -13.60 17.37
N THR A 119 -7.47 -14.48 16.53
CA THR A 119 -6.64 -15.63 16.95
C THR A 119 -5.21 -15.60 16.42
N GLY A 120 -4.96 -14.78 15.40
CA GLY A 120 -3.70 -14.80 14.62
C GLY A 120 -3.56 -16.04 13.73
N GLY A 121 -4.63 -16.82 13.54
CA GLY A 121 -4.70 -17.93 12.59
C GLY A 121 -5.03 -17.49 11.17
N SER A 122 -5.37 -18.45 10.31
CA SER A 122 -5.82 -18.21 8.93
C SER A 122 -7.29 -18.56 8.76
N GLU A 123 -7.98 -17.82 7.91
CA GLU A 123 -9.36 -18.10 7.53
C GLU A 123 -9.62 -17.76 6.05
N VAL A 124 -10.52 -18.50 5.42
CA VAL A 124 -11.08 -18.14 4.12
C VAL A 124 -12.27 -17.23 4.34
N ASN A 125 -12.25 -16.03 3.76
CA ASN A 125 -13.38 -15.09 3.83
C ASN A 125 -13.63 -14.39 2.50
N ASP A 126 -14.73 -13.63 2.42
CA ASP A 126 -15.16 -12.93 1.21
C ASP A 126 -14.45 -11.58 0.99
N ALA A 127 -13.61 -11.13 1.91
CA ALA A 127 -12.81 -9.91 1.73
C ALA A 127 -11.69 -10.13 0.70
N ARG A 128 -11.26 -11.39 0.52
CA ARG A 128 -10.22 -11.78 -0.43
C ARG A 128 -10.67 -12.96 -1.27
N THR A 129 -10.91 -12.73 -2.56
CA THR A 129 -11.45 -13.77 -3.47
C THR A 129 -10.42 -14.32 -4.46
N SER A 130 -9.13 -14.08 -4.24
CA SER A 130 -8.02 -14.60 -5.05
C SER A 130 -7.70 -16.08 -4.76
N ASP A 131 -6.95 -16.70 -5.68
CA ASP A 131 -6.15 -17.88 -5.40
C ASP A 131 -4.72 -17.43 -5.07
N GLY A 132 -4.03 -18.14 -4.19
CA GLY A 132 -2.67 -17.80 -3.77
C GLY A 132 -1.82 -19.00 -3.43
N MET A 133 -0.50 -18.78 -3.38
CA MET A 133 0.48 -19.71 -2.82
C MET A 133 1.69 -18.93 -2.33
N PHE A 134 2.47 -19.52 -1.46
CA PHE A 134 3.75 -18.96 -0.99
C PHE A 134 4.91 -19.82 -1.46
N PHE A 135 5.99 -19.15 -1.87
CA PHE A 135 7.32 -19.75 -1.93
C PHE A 135 8.00 -19.60 -0.57
N GLU A 136 8.71 -20.62 -0.14
CA GLU A 136 9.66 -20.43 0.94
C GLU A 136 10.84 -19.58 0.46
N ARG A 137 11.49 -18.85 1.38
CA ARG A 137 12.66 -18.06 1.03
C ARG A 137 13.75 -18.94 0.43
N GLY A 138 14.25 -18.52 -0.74
CA GLY A 138 15.31 -19.24 -1.44
C GLY A 138 14.92 -20.59 -2.01
N GLU A 139 13.64 -20.94 -2.08
CA GLU A 139 13.13 -22.25 -2.52
C GLU A 139 13.63 -22.66 -3.93
N HIS A 140 13.80 -21.69 -4.82
CA HIS A 140 14.24 -21.88 -6.20
C HIS A 140 15.25 -20.81 -6.60
N GLU A 141 16.11 -21.08 -7.60
CA GLU A 141 17.10 -20.09 -8.05
C GLU A 141 16.45 -18.76 -8.51
N LEU A 142 15.33 -18.85 -9.23
CA LEU A 142 14.57 -17.67 -9.64
C LEU A 142 14.08 -16.88 -8.42
N ILE A 143 13.58 -17.57 -7.39
CA ILE A 143 13.10 -16.93 -6.15
C ILE A 143 14.27 -16.22 -5.47
N ARG A 144 15.41 -16.90 -5.25
CA ARG A 144 16.61 -16.27 -4.64
C ARG A 144 17.06 -15.03 -5.38
N ARG A 145 17.05 -15.06 -6.73
CA ARG A 145 17.45 -13.92 -7.55
C ARG A 145 16.49 -12.73 -7.39
N VAL A 146 15.19 -12.99 -7.34
CA VAL A 146 14.18 -11.95 -7.13
C VAL A 146 14.26 -11.38 -5.71
N GLU A 147 14.36 -12.23 -4.68
CA GLU A 147 14.52 -11.82 -3.28
C GLU A 147 15.78 -10.95 -3.08
N GLN A 148 16.92 -11.35 -3.68
CA GLN A 148 18.14 -10.56 -3.60
C GLN A 148 17.96 -9.19 -4.29
N ARG A 149 17.29 -9.15 -5.44
CA ARG A 149 16.99 -7.88 -6.13
C ARG A 149 16.07 -6.98 -5.29
N ILE A 150 15.10 -7.54 -4.59
CA ILE A 150 14.24 -6.79 -3.64
C ILE A 150 15.11 -6.22 -2.50
N ALA A 151 15.96 -7.03 -1.91
CA ALA A 151 16.86 -6.62 -0.83
C ALA A 151 17.80 -5.49 -1.27
N ASP A 152 18.39 -5.61 -2.46
CA ASP A 152 19.28 -4.60 -3.04
C ASP A 152 18.52 -3.30 -3.37
N LEU A 153 17.30 -3.41 -3.94
CA LEU A 153 16.45 -2.26 -4.25
C LEU A 153 16.07 -1.47 -3.01
N LEU A 154 15.59 -2.17 -2.00
CA LEU A 154 15.02 -1.59 -0.80
C LEU A 154 16.04 -1.38 0.33
N ARG A 155 17.30 -1.81 0.11
CA ARG A 155 18.37 -1.78 1.12
C ARG A 155 17.95 -2.45 2.43
N TRP A 156 17.28 -3.59 2.28
CA TRP A 156 16.67 -4.33 3.37
C TRP A 156 17.10 -5.81 3.34
N PRO A 157 17.51 -6.41 4.46
CA PRO A 157 18.03 -7.78 4.45
C PRO A 157 17.00 -8.80 3.94
N VAL A 158 17.46 -9.78 3.15
CA VAL A 158 16.59 -10.83 2.58
C VAL A 158 15.84 -11.60 3.67
N ASP A 159 16.50 -11.87 4.81
CA ASP A 159 15.91 -12.60 5.94
C ASP A 159 14.85 -11.83 6.71
N HIS A 160 14.71 -10.52 6.48
CA HIS A 160 13.62 -9.70 6.99
C HIS A 160 12.39 -9.70 6.05
N GLY A 161 12.48 -10.31 4.88
CA GLY A 161 11.36 -10.49 3.96
C GLY A 161 10.52 -11.71 4.32
N GLU A 162 9.20 -11.61 4.13
CA GLU A 162 8.34 -12.80 4.06
C GLU A 162 8.63 -13.57 2.76
N GLY A 163 8.26 -14.86 2.71
CA GLY A 163 8.33 -15.62 1.46
C GLY A 163 7.45 -14.98 0.38
N LEU A 164 7.88 -15.07 -0.89
CA LEU A 164 7.14 -14.47 -1.99
C LEU A 164 5.76 -15.11 -2.12
N GLN A 165 4.71 -14.29 -2.04
CA GLN A 165 3.35 -14.72 -2.29
C GLN A 165 2.97 -14.46 -3.75
N VAL A 166 2.50 -15.48 -4.47
CA VAL A 166 1.88 -15.30 -5.79
C VAL A 166 0.38 -15.37 -5.65
N LEU A 167 -0.29 -14.37 -6.22
CA LEU A 167 -1.74 -14.21 -6.18
C LEU A 167 -2.30 -14.23 -7.60
N ARG A 168 -3.43 -14.91 -7.78
CA ARG A 168 -4.19 -14.91 -9.02
C ARG A 168 -5.60 -14.41 -8.77
N TYR A 169 -5.95 -13.33 -9.42
CA TYR A 169 -7.29 -12.78 -9.45
C TYR A 169 -7.99 -13.18 -10.76
N ARG A 170 -9.10 -13.90 -10.67
CA ARG A 170 -9.97 -14.21 -11.81
C ARG A 170 -10.87 -13.00 -12.12
N PRO A 171 -11.51 -12.92 -13.29
CA PRO A 171 -12.51 -11.89 -13.55
C PRO A 171 -13.53 -11.80 -12.41
N GLY A 172 -13.74 -10.60 -11.86
CA GLY A 172 -14.62 -10.34 -10.72
C GLY A 172 -14.04 -10.66 -9.34
N ALA A 173 -12.80 -11.17 -9.26
CA ALA A 173 -12.12 -11.37 -7.98
C ALA A 173 -11.45 -10.08 -7.50
N GLU A 174 -11.47 -9.87 -6.20
CA GLU A 174 -10.88 -8.71 -5.56
C GLU A 174 -10.23 -9.04 -4.21
N TYR A 175 -9.43 -8.13 -3.71
CA TYR A 175 -9.10 -8.00 -2.31
C TYR A 175 -9.48 -6.59 -1.89
N ARG A 176 -10.40 -6.49 -0.93
CA ARG A 176 -10.91 -5.20 -0.47
C ARG A 176 -9.81 -4.34 0.14
N PRO A 177 -9.95 -3.01 0.15
CA PRO A 177 -8.99 -2.11 0.80
C PRO A 177 -8.70 -2.53 2.24
N HIS A 178 -7.43 -2.61 2.59
CA HIS A 178 -6.94 -3.04 3.89
C HIS A 178 -5.53 -2.47 4.12
N HIS A 179 -5.08 -2.48 5.35
CA HIS A 179 -3.69 -2.20 5.69
C HIS A 179 -2.91 -3.53 5.77
N ASP A 180 -1.68 -3.54 5.28
CA ASP A 180 -0.81 -4.72 5.34
C ASP A 180 -0.12 -4.90 6.70
N TYR A 181 0.00 -3.83 7.49
CA TYR A 181 0.50 -3.94 8.86
C TYR A 181 -0.51 -4.68 9.75
N PHE A 182 -0.01 -5.33 10.79
CA PHE A 182 -0.85 -5.97 11.80
C PHE A 182 -1.32 -4.93 12.81
N ASP A 183 -2.62 -4.71 12.89
CA ASP A 183 -3.23 -3.74 13.80
C ASP A 183 -2.90 -4.10 15.27
N PRO A 184 -2.17 -3.23 16.02
CA PRO A 184 -1.81 -3.50 17.41
C PRO A 184 -3.01 -3.68 18.36
N ALA A 185 -4.18 -3.13 18.00
CA ALA A 185 -5.40 -3.25 18.80
C ALA A 185 -6.07 -4.63 18.71
N GLN A 186 -5.67 -5.46 17.72
CA GLN A 186 -6.26 -6.80 17.56
C GLN A 186 -5.65 -7.81 18.52
N ALA A 187 -6.49 -8.62 19.14
CA ALA A 187 -6.08 -9.60 20.16
C ALA A 187 -5.08 -10.66 19.64
N GLY A 188 -5.13 -11.00 18.35
CA GLY A 188 -4.23 -11.97 17.73
C GLY A 188 -2.86 -11.42 17.33
N THR A 189 -2.70 -10.08 17.28
CA THR A 189 -1.48 -9.43 16.78
C THR A 189 -0.22 -9.79 17.57
N PRO A 190 -0.18 -9.83 18.92
CA PRO A 190 1.03 -10.19 19.65
C PRO A 190 1.62 -11.54 19.19
N ARG A 191 0.77 -12.55 18.99
CA ARG A 191 1.19 -13.88 18.51
C ARG A 191 1.75 -13.85 17.08
N ILE A 192 1.22 -12.99 16.22
CA ILE A 192 1.70 -12.83 14.85
C ILE A 192 3.09 -12.20 14.87
N LEU A 193 3.27 -11.16 15.67
CA LEU A 193 4.53 -10.40 15.76
C LEU A 193 5.69 -11.26 16.32
N GLU A 194 5.43 -12.30 17.10
CA GLU A 194 6.46 -13.24 17.59
C GLU A 194 7.22 -13.95 16.44
N ARG A 195 6.60 -14.08 15.25
CA ARG A 195 7.19 -14.81 14.12
C ARG A 195 8.18 -14.00 13.31
N GLY A 196 7.98 -12.69 13.19
CA GLY A 196 8.80 -11.87 12.29
C GLY A 196 8.65 -10.36 12.53
N GLY A 197 7.97 -9.96 13.59
CA GLY A 197 7.73 -8.54 13.88
C GLY A 197 6.64 -7.93 13.00
N GLN A 198 6.61 -6.60 12.98
CA GLN A 198 5.62 -5.82 12.23
C GLN A 198 6.03 -5.72 10.76
N ARG A 199 5.04 -5.77 9.87
CA ARG A 199 5.22 -5.38 8.48
C ARG A 199 5.43 -3.87 8.40
N VAL A 200 6.43 -3.44 7.63
CA VAL A 200 6.83 -2.03 7.49
C VAL A 200 6.86 -1.58 6.03
N GLY A 201 6.62 -2.48 5.10
CA GLY A 201 6.54 -2.16 3.67
C GLY A 201 6.11 -3.36 2.84
N THR A 202 5.56 -3.07 1.68
CA THR A 202 5.06 -4.07 0.73
C THR A 202 5.55 -3.74 -0.67
N LEU A 203 6.00 -4.76 -1.39
CA LEU A 203 6.34 -4.69 -2.82
C LEU A 203 5.42 -5.63 -3.60
N VAL A 204 4.52 -5.07 -4.40
CA VAL A 204 3.66 -5.82 -5.32
C VAL A 204 4.29 -5.84 -6.70
N MET A 205 4.52 -7.03 -7.26
CA MET A 205 5.11 -7.21 -8.59
C MET A 205 4.04 -7.76 -9.54
N TYR A 206 3.89 -7.14 -10.70
CA TYR A 206 2.87 -7.54 -11.68
C TYR A 206 3.44 -8.56 -12.67
N LEU A 207 2.93 -9.79 -12.64
CA LEU A 207 3.42 -10.89 -13.48
C LEU A 207 2.75 -10.95 -14.87
N ASN A 208 1.62 -10.25 -15.04
CA ASN A 208 0.92 -10.11 -16.32
C ASN A 208 0.25 -8.73 -16.42
N THR A 209 -0.12 -8.35 -17.64
CA THR A 209 -0.98 -7.19 -17.90
C THR A 209 -2.36 -7.71 -18.30
N PRO A 210 -3.42 -7.52 -17.49
CA PRO A 210 -4.77 -7.90 -17.86
C PRO A 210 -5.34 -6.94 -18.91
N GLU A 211 -6.39 -7.34 -19.63
CA GLU A 211 -7.08 -6.49 -20.59
C GLU A 211 -7.82 -5.32 -19.91
N GLY A 212 -8.16 -5.45 -18.63
CA GLY A 212 -8.79 -4.41 -17.83
C GLY A 212 -8.82 -4.77 -16.35
N GLY A 213 -8.92 -3.77 -15.48
CA GLY A 213 -8.94 -3.91 -14.03
C GLY A 213 -7.62 -4.34 -13.41
N GLY A 214 -7.66 -4.87 -12.20
CA GLY A 214 -6.52 -5.43 -11.46
C GLY A 214 -5.55 -4.38 -10.91
N ALA A 215 -5.93 -3.10 -10.87
CA ALA A 215 -5.09 -2.04 -10.31
C ALA A 215 -4.87 -2.25 -8.80
N THR A 216 -3.69 -1.86 -8.32
CA THR A 216 -3.46 -1.62 -6.89
C THR A 216 -3.92 -0.21 -6.58
N THR A 217 -4.89 -0.07 -5.67
CA THR A 217 -5.53 1.21 -5.38
C THR A 217 -5.16 1.72 -3.99
N PHE A 218 -5.01 3.04 -3.88
CA PHE A 218 -4.85 3.78 -2.63
C PHE A 218 -6.00 4.78 -2.51
N PRO A 219 -7.16 4.35 -1.97
CA PRO A 219 -8.42 5.12 -2.04
C PRO A 219 -8.33 6.51 -1.42
N ASP A 220 -7.63 6.65 -0.28
CA ASP A 220 -7.55 7.90 0.48
C ASP A 220 -6.86 9.04 -0.29
N VAL A 221 -6.03 8.69 -1.27
CA VAL A 221 -5.32 9.66 -2.12
C VAL A 221 -5.73 9.58 -3.59
N GLY A 222 -6.70 8.71 -3.94
CA GLY A 222 -7.20 8.55 -5.30
C GLY A 222 -6.15 8.06 -6.30
N LEU A 223 -5.12 7.32 -5.82
CA LEU A 223 -4.09 6.76 -6.69
C LEU A 223 -4.46 5.32 -7.09
N GLU A 224 -4.40 5.04 -8.39
CA GLU A 224 -4.53 3.71 -8.97
C GLU A 224 -3.28 3.37 -9.79
N VAL A 225 -2.65 2.24 -9.47
CA VAL A 225 -1.46 1.75 -10.19
C VAL A 225 -1.87 0.60 -11.08
N ALA A 226 -1.83 0.85 -12.41
CA ALA A 226 -2.16 -0.17 -13.40
C ALA A 226 -1.17 -1.36 -13.36
N PRO A 227 -1.66 -2.60 -13.45
CA PRO A 227 -0.84 -3.80 -13.42
C PRO A 227 -0.17 -4.05 -14.78
N VAL A 228 0.98 -3.45 -14.97
CA VAL A 228 1.81 -3.67 -16.17
C VAL A 228 2.85 -4.74 -15.87
N ARG A 229 2.89 -5.79 -16.71
CA ARG A 229 3.82 -6.90 -16.56
C ARG A 229 5.27 -6.43 -16.38
N GLY A 230 5.96 -6.97 -15.40
CA GLY A 230 7.32 -6.63 -15.06
C GLY A 230 7.49 -5.38 -14.20
N ASN A 231 6.45 -4.57 -14.03
CA ASN A 231 6.48 -3.43 -13.11
C ASN A 231 6.24 -3.88 -11.67
N ALA A 232 6.57 -2.98 -10.73
CA ALA A 232 6.29 -3.18 -9.32
C ALA A 232 5.81 -1.88 -8.67
N VAL A 233 5.00 -1.99 -7.63
CA VAL A 233 4.67 -0.88 -6.73
C VAL A 233 5.15 -1.21 -5.33
N PHE A 234 5.90 -0.30 -4.76
CA PHE A 234 6.36 -0.35 -3.37
C PHE A 234 5.65 0.72 -2.56
N PHE A 235 5.25 0.35 -1.36
CA PHE A 235 4.76 1.30 -0.36
C PHE A 235 5.24 0.87 1.02
N SER A 236 5.51 1.87 1.87
CA SER A 236 5.98 1.65 3.23
C SER A 236 5.20 2.50 4.22
N TYR A 237 5.18 2.03 5.45
CA TYR A 237 4.51 2.65 6.57
C TYR A 237 5.40 2.53 7.81
N ASP A 238 5.79 3.66 8.36
CA ASP A 238 6.69 3.72 9.52
C ASP A 238 5.96 3.46 10.84
N ARG A 239 4.62 3.41 10.82
CA ARG A 239 3.76 3.13 11.97
C ARG A 239 2.61 2.21 11.56
N ALA A 240 2.20 1.34 12.48
CA ALA A 240 0.98 0.56 12.34
C ALA A 240 -0.24 1.45 12.68
N HIS A 241 -0.47 2.48 11.88
CA HIS A 241 -1.52 3.49 12.09
C HIS A 241 -2.07 4.03 10.75
N PRO A 242 -3.38 4.29 10.61
CA PRO A 242 -3.99 4.77 9.36
C PRO A 242 -3.48 6.12 8.85
N SER A 243 -2.73 6.88 9.65
CA SER A 243 -2.16 8.16 9.23
C SER A 243 -0.86 8.07 8.44
N THR A 244 -0.34 6.85 8.19
CA THR A 244 0.96 6.65 7.50
C THR A 244 0.79 6.24 6.06
#